data_b167f37808856cf79b4b873dfbbb3845
#
_entry.id   b167f37808856cf79b4b873dfbbb3845
#
_cell.length_a   1.000
_cell.length_b   1.000
_cell.length_c   1.000
_cell.angle_alpha   90.00
_cell.angle_beta   90.00
_cell.angle_gamma   90.00
#
_symmetry.space_group_name_H-M   'P 1'
#
loop_
_entity.id
_entity.type
_entity.pdbx_description
1 polymer ?
#
loop_
_entity_poly.entity_id
_entity_poly.type
_entity_poly.pdbx_seq_one_letter_code
_entity_poly.pdbx_strand_id
1 'polypeptide(L)'
;MPEFKKPTATYEQATAIDNARLGKSFKVIAYAGTGKTTTLQMISDAMPQRRGMYLAFNKAIATEAQNRFHKNVDCRTFHSLAYRSVPRGVTDKLRLPRLSPSFIAKEYRLEPITLRRMMGGRYEKYVLMPSRLASLVANAVSYFCSTSSQYPAPRHLQAPSWLHPDDIEHLQKHLYPAIERRWLESIDPNHQAGIGHDIYLKLWALSEPNIPADYVLFDEAQDADPLMLGILLKQRNTQVIYVGDAHQQIYAWRGAVNAMQQLPLPESRLTTSFRFGEEIAFNANALLGALKETVPLLGNPQVNSRVVNKPHTTMRDAILCRTNARAMELLLAGLVKGEKVSLQADHARLNRFVDAASMLKQGKRVIDVPELAWFNSWHDVHEYCETNDGSDIKPLVKLVDDHGTDPLKKALAKITPIDQADYIISTAHKAKGLEWDRVHIEDDYQFKLNDKDYKISDEELRLLYVACTRAKVSLNIHHIYDLMQHLKRQMPKSLAQAVS
;
A
#
# COMPACT_ATOMS: atom_id res chain seq x y z
N MET A 1 -25.45 -15.02 -26.86
CA MET A 1 -24.94 -14.14 -25.81
C MET A 1 -25.15 -12.72 -26.30
N PRO A 2 -25.67 -11.77 -25.50
CA PRO A 2 -25.80 -10.40 -25.97
C PRO A 2 -24.42 -9.86 -26.28
N GLU A 3 -24.19 -9.33 -27.47
CA GLU A 3 -23.01 -8.57 -27.83
C GLU A 3 -22.92 -7.36 -26.90
N PHE A 4 -22.01 -7.41 -25.94
CA PHE A 4 -21.63 -6.21 -25.16
C PHE A 4 -21.00 -5.21 -26.14
N LYS A 5 -21.75 -4.17 -26.52
CA LYS A 5 -21.21 -3.03 -27.27
C LYS A 5 -20.00 -2.52 -26.50
N LYS A 6 -18.82 -2.57 -27.13
CA LYS A 6 -17.61 -1.95 -26.55
C LYS A 6 -17.90 -0.47 -26.33
N PRO A 7 -17.54 0.08 -25.15
CA PRO A 7 -17.77 1.50 -24.88
C PRO A 7 -16.99 2.35 -25.89
N THR A 8 -17.60 3.43 -26.35
CA THR A 8 -16.93 4.41 -27.23
C THR A 8 -15.87 5.17 -26.42
N ALA A 9 -14.68 5.31 -26.98
CA ALA A 9 -13.60 6.04 -26.34
C ALA A 9 -13.98 7.54 -26.19
N THR A 10 -13.71 8.12 -25.03
CA THR A 10 -13.76 9.57 -24.85
C THR A 10 -12.60 10.25 -25.59
N TYR A 11 -12.66 11.58 -25.74
CA TYR A 11 -11.57 12.34 -26.34
C TYR A 11 -10.23 12.09 -25.66
N GLU A 12 -10.19 12.07 -24.32
CA GLU A 12 -8.99 11.79 -23.53
C GLU A 12 -8.46 10.37 -23.78
N GLN A 13 -9.34 9.40 -23.83
CA GLN A 13 -8.99 8.00 -24.14
C GLN A 13 -8.47 7.85 -25.56
N ALA A 14 -9.10 8.52 -26.54
CA ALA A 14 -8.65 8.52 -27.94
C ALA A 14 -7.25 9.13 -28.05
N THR A 15 -6.98 10.23 -27.35
CA THR A 15 -5.64 10.85 -27.28
C THR A 15 -4.59 9.88 -26.72
N ALA A 16 -4.92 9.13 -25.66
CA ALA A 16 -4.02 8.13 -25.10
C ALA A 16 -3.75 6.97 -26.08
N ILE A 17 -4.77 6.55 -26.83
CA ILE A 17 -4.64 5.53 -27.89
C ILE A 17 -3.72 6.01 -29.02
N ASP A 18 -3.89 7.25 -29.47
CA ASP A 18 -3.06 7.81 -30.54
C ASP A 18 -1.61 7.97 -30.09
N ASN A 19 -1.35 8.40 -28.87
CA ASN A 19 -0.02 8.44 -28.28
C ASN A 19 0.62 7.03 -28.20
N ALA A 20 -0.16 6.00 -27.88
CA ALA A 20 0.34 4.62 -27.87
C ALA A 20 0.80 4.15 -29.27
N ARG A 21 0.08 4.53 -30.33
CA ARG A 21 0.41 4.20 -31.73
C ARG A 21 1.73 4.82 -32.20
N LEU A 22 2.16 5.93 -31.59
CA LEU A 22 3.44 6.56 -31.90
C LEU A 22 4.68 5.70 -31.53
N GLY A 23 4.49 4.65 -30.74
CA GLY A 23 5.55 3.71 -30.36
C GLY A 23 6.54 4.24 -29.31
N LYS A 24 6.35 5.44 -28.78
CA LYS A 24 7.18 6.02 -27.71
C LYS A 24 6.58 5.78 -26.35
N SER A 25 7.42 5.60 -25.34
CA SER A 25 6.96 5.48 -23.94
C SER A 25 6.35 6.80 -23.46
N PHE A 26 5.26 6.72 -22.72
CA PHE A 26 4.56 7.86 -22.13
C PHE A 26 3.80 7.44 -20.87
N LYS A 27 3.24 8.41 -20.16
CA LYS A 27 2.42 8.17 -18.98
C LYS A 27 0.98 8.68 -19.17
N VAL A 28 0.02 7.95 -18.60
CA VAL A 28 -1.39 8.32 -18.54
C VAL A 28 -1.72 8.64 -17.09
N ILE A 29 -1.85 9.93 -16.79
CA ILE A 29 -2.27 10.42 -15.47
C ILE A 29 -3.80 10.30 -15.40
N ALA A 30 -4.29 9.43 -14.54
CA ALA A 30 -5.69 9.05 -14.53
C ALA A 30 -6.24 9.08 -13.11
N TYR A 31 -7.18 10.00 -12.84
CA TYR A 31 -7.81 10.12 -11.54
C TYR A 31 -8.68 8.93 -11.15
N ALA A 32 -9.27 9.00 -9.96
CA ALA A 32 -10.16 7.97 -9.43
C ALA A 32 -11.40 7.78 -10.34
N GLY A 33 -11.68 6.54 -10.72
CA GLY A 33 -12.88 6.21 -11.51
C GLY A 33 -12.85 6.60 -12.98
N THR A 34 -11.72 7.09 -13.53
CA THR A 34 -11.63 7.57 -14.92
C THR A 34 -11.42 6.47 -15.97
N GLY A 35 -11.58 5.21 -15.60
CA GLY A 35 -11.53 4.09 -16.56
C GLY A 35 -10.11 3.70 -16.99
N LYS A 36 -9.12 3.77 -16.08
CA LYS A 36 -7.72 3.34 -16.32
C LYS A 36 -7.62 2.02 -17.07
N THR A 37 -8.17 0.96 -16.50
CA THR A 37 -8.08 -0.39 -17.09
C THR A 37 -8.80 -0.49 -18.43
N THR A 38 -9.95 0.18 -18.60
CA THR A 38 -10.68 0.25 -19.87
C THR A 38 -9.84 0.96 -20.95
N THR A 39 -9.16 2.05 -20.58
CA THR A 39 -8.24 2.76 -21.50
C THR A 39 -7.08 1.87 -21.92
N LEU A 40 -6.50 1.10 -21.01
CA LEU A 40 -5.44 0.13 -21.33
C LEU A 40 -5.95 -0.97 -22.28
N GLN A 41 -7.19 -1.45 -22.11
CA GLN A 41 -7.83 -2.38 -23.04
C GLN A 41 -8.00 -1.76 -24.43
N MET A 42 -8.52 -0.53 -24.51
CA MET A 42 -8.69 0.18 -25.79
C MET A 42 -7.34 0.40 -26.50
N ILE A 43 -6.26 0.73 -25.75
CA ILE A 43 -4.91 0.83 -26.26
C ILE A 43 -4.47 -0.51 -26.87
N SER A 44 -4.68 -1.62 -26.16
CA SER A 44 -4.31 -2.95 -26.68
C SER A 44 -5.09 -3.34 -27.93
N ASP A 45 -6.39 -3.05 -27.95
CA ASP A 45 -7.28 -3.31 -29.09
C ASP A 45 -6.86 -2.49 -30.34
N ALA A 46 -6.28 -1.31 -30.13
CA ALA A 46 -5.78 -0.45 -31.21
C ALA A 46 -4.41 -0.89 -31.78
N MET A 47 -3.75 -1.88 -31.15
CA MET A 47 -2.46 -2.41 -31.58
C MET A 47 -2.45 -3.95 -31.71
N PRO A 48 -3.39 -4.56 -32.46
CA PRO A 48 -3.60 -6.01 -32.45
C PRO A 48 -2.44 -6.82 -33.03
N GLN A 49 -1.59 -6.18 -33.86
CA GLN A 49 -0.44 -6.82 -34.49
C GLN A 49 0.84 -6.79 -33.62
N ARG A 50 0.82 -6.05 -32.53
CA ARG A 50 1.95 -5.91 -31.61
C ARG A 50 1.76 -6.81 -30.41
N ARG A 51 2.82 -7.45 -29.92
CA ARG A 51 2.79 -8.26 -28.70
C ARG A 51 2.81 -7.33 -27.49
N GLY A 52 1.73 -7.36 -26.70
CA GLY A 52 1.60 -6.59 -25.48
C GLY A 52 1.89 -7.41 -24.24
N MET A 53 2.28 -6.73 -23.18
CA MET A 53 2.33 -7.29 -21.83
C MET A 53 1.65 -6.34 -20.86
N TYR A 54 0.66 -6.85 -20.11
CA TYR A 54 0.03 -6.11 -19.01
C TYR A 54 0.68 -6.54 -17.69
N LEU A 55 1.30 -5.61 -16.99
CA LEU A 55 1.93 -5.84 -15.69
C LEU A 55 1.03 -5.38 -14.57
N ALA A 56 0.45 -6.36 -13.87
CA ALA A 56 -0.42 -6.16 -12.73
C ALA A 56 0.35 -6.19 -11.40
N PHE A 57 -0.19 -5.50 -10.40
CA PHE A 57 0.35 -5.49 -9.05
C PHE A 57 0.25 -6.86 -8.33
N ASN A 58 -0.83 -7.63 -8.60
CA ASN A 58 -1.03 -8.94 -8.00
C ASN A 58 -1.63 -9.95 -8.97
N LYS A 59 -1.61 -11.24 -8.57
CA LYS A 59 -2.07 -12.36 -9.41
C LYS A 59 -3.56 -12.29 -9.72
N ALA A 60 -4.41 -11.85 -8.79
CA ALA A 60 -5.85 -11.77 -9.01
C ALA A 60 -6.18 -10.78 -10.12
N ILE A 61 -5.58 -9.58 -10.08
CA ILE A 61 -5.71 -8.56 -11.13
C ILE A 61 -5.17 -9.08 -12.47
N ALA A 62 -4.02 -9.76 -12.49
CA ALA A 62 -3.48 -10.33 -13.72
C ALA A 62 -4.42 -11.38 -14.34
N THR A 63 -5.02 -12.25 -13.51
CA THR A 63 -5.96 -13.28 -13.96
C THR A 63 -7.26 -12.66 -14.50
N GLU A 64 -7.81 -11.66 -13.83
CA GLU A 64 -8.98 -10.93 -14.30
C GLU A 64 -8.68 -10.20 -15.62
N ALA A 65 -7.53 -9.54 -15.70
CA ALA A 65 -7.09 -8.85 -16.91
C ALA A 65 -6.96 -9.80 -18.11
N GLN A 66 -6.44 -11.02 -17.91
CA GLN A 66 -6.29 -12.00 -18.98
C GLN A 66 -7.63 -12.35 -19.68
N ASN A 67 -8.74 -12.27 -18.96
CA ASN A 67 -10.08 -12.49 -19.51
C ASN A 67 -10.66 -11.27 -20.25
N ARG A 68 -10.07 -10.09 -20.04
CA ARG A 68 -10.57 -8.82 -20.57
C ARG A 68 -9.74 -8.28 -21.74
N PHE A 69 -8.44 -8.51 -21.72
CA PHE A 69 -7.53 -8.01 -22.75
C PHE A 69 -7.58 -8.87 -24.02
N HIS A 70 -7.22 -8.26 -25.13
CA HIS A 70 -7.08 -8.95 -26.40
C HIS A 70 -5.99 -10.03 -26.33
N LYS A 71 -6.10 -11.08 -27.17
CA LYS A 71 -5.21 -12.27 -27.17
C LYS A 71 -3.73 -11.96 -27.40
N ASN A 72 -3.41 -10.81 -27.98
CA ASN A 72 -2.04 -10.37 -28.18
C ASN A 72 -1.37 -9.83 -26.90
N VAL A 73 -2.11 -9.73 -25.76
CA VAL A 73 -1.60 -9.23 -24.48
C VAL A 73 -1.44 -10.39 -23.49
N ASP A 74 -0.22 -10.61 -23.03
CA ASP A 74 0.07 -11.52 -21.92
C ASP A 74 -0.03 -10.78 -20.58
N CYS A 75 -0.94 -11.19 -19.71
CA CYS A 75 -1.17 -10.53 -18.41
C CYS A 75 -0.38 -11.22 -17.32
N ARG A 76 0.56 -10.50 -16.70
CA ARG A 76 1.52 -11.04 -15.73
C ARG A 76 1.68 -10.14 -14.52
N THR A 77 2.34 -10.68 -13.50
CA THR A 77 2.99 -9.90 -12.45
C THR A 77 4.51 -9.94 -12.63
N PHE A 78 5.25 -8.96 -12.10
CA PHE A 78 6.71 -9.01 -12.09
C PHE A 78 7.23 -10.33 -11.48
N HIS A 79 6.62 -10.78 -10.38
CA HIS A 79 6.96 -12.05 -9.76
C HIS A 79 6.78 -13.26 -10.68
N SER A 80 5.73 -13.28 -11.51
CA SER A 80 5.52 -14.41 -12.42
C SER A 80 6.50 -14.44 -13.58
N LEU A 81 7.00 -13.28 -14.02
CA LEU A 81 8.08 -13.20 -15.00
C LEU A 81 9.41 -13.67 -14.39
N ALA A 82 9.75 -13.12 -13.24
CA ALA A 82 10.97 -13.47 -12.52
C ALA A 82 11.04 -14.96 -12.20
N TYR A 83 9.95 -15.55 -11.70
CA TYR A 83 9.87 -16.96 -11.36
C TYR A 83 10.24 -17.90 -12.52
N ARG A 84 9.90 -17.55 -13.75
CA ARG A 84 10.19 -18.35 -14.95
C ARG A 84 11.58 -18.11 -15.50
N SER A 85 12.22 -17.00 -15.13
CA SER A 85 13.47 -16.53 -15.72
C SER A 85 14.71 -16.84 -14.88
N VAL A 86 14.52 -17.08 -13.56
CA VAL A 86 15.64 -17.42 -12.67
C VAL A 86 15.88 -18.95 -12.60
N PRO A 87 17.08 -19.40 -12.23
CA PRO A 87 17.39 -20.84 -12.10
C PRO A 87 16.41 -21.56 -11.17
N ARG A 88 15.97 -22.75 -11.59
CA ARG A 88 15.00 -23.59 -10.81
C ARG A 88 15.49 -23.86 -9.39
N GLY A 89 16.78 -24.12 -9.19
CA GLY A 89 17.34 -24.35 -7.87
C GLY A 89 17.10 -23.22 -6.87
N VAL A 90 16.96 -21.95 -7.34
CA VAL A 90 16.59 -20.82 -6.49
C VAL A 90 15.08 -20.82 -6.19
N THR A 91 14.24 -21.05 -7.21
CA THR A 91 12.78 -21.04 -7.02
C THR A 91 12.27 -22.24 -6.23
N ASP A 92 12.94 -23.39 -6.30
CA ASP A 92 12.60 -24.59 -5.52
C ASP A 92 12.74 -24.35 -4.01
N LYS A 93 13.60 -23.41 -3.61
CA LYS A 93 13.76 -22.97 -2.21
C LYS A 93 12.51 -22.29 -1.63
N LEU A 94 11.55 -21.87 -2.45
CA LEU A 94 10.25 -21.38 -1.96
C LEU A 94 9.45 -22.44 -1.20
N ARG A 95 9.73 -23.72 -1.44
CA ARG A 95 9.10 -24.88 -0.77
C ARG A 95 9.80 -25.28 0.51
N LEU A 96 11.02 -24.82 0.72
CA LEU A 96 11.81 -25.14 1.89
C LEU A 96 11.38 -24.28 3.10
N PRO A 97 11.53 -24.78 4.33
CA PRO A 97 11.27 -23.98 5.52
C PRO A 97 12.24 -22.80 5.60
N ARG A 98 11.72 -21.63 5.98
CA ARG A 98 12.55 -20.47 6.27
C ARG A 98 13.31 -20.68 7.57
N LEU A 99 14.54 -20.17 7.62
CA LEU A 99 15.32 -20.21 8.85
C LEU A 99 14.66 -19.34 9.92
N SER A 100 14.54 -19.87 11.13
CA SER A 100 14.09 -19.08 12.27
C SER A 100 15.15 -18.06 12.68
N PRO A 101 14.77 -16.90 13.25
CA PRO A 101 15.72 -15.93 13.77
C PRO A 101 16.70 -16.53 14.78
N SER A 102 16.26 -17.44 15.63
CA SER A 102 17.13 -18.13 16.59
C SER A 102 18.18 -19.03 15.92
N PHE A 103 17.80 -19.70 14.83
CA PHE A 103 18.75 -20.48 14.04
C PHE A 103 19.79 -19.61 13.36
N ILE A 104 19.34 -18.51 12.69
CA ILE A 104 20.25 -17.53 12.05
C ILE A 104 21.21 -16.96 13.07
N ALA A 105 20.72 -16.56 14.25
CA ALA A 105 21.53 -16.01 15.31
C ALA A 105 22.66 -16.96 15.74
N LYS A 106 22.34 -18.24 15.93
CA LYS A 106 23.30 -19.29 16.28
C LYS A 106 24.30 -19.55 15.15
N GLU A 107 23.82 -19.72 13.94
CA GLU A 107 24.63 -20.05 12.74
C GLU A 107 25.60 -18.92 12.38
N TYR A 108 25.17 -17.65 12.57
CA TYR A 108 25.97 -16.47 12.28
C TYR A 108 26.77 -15.99 13.51
N ARG A 109 26.66 -16.69 14.64
CA ARG A 109 27.34 -16.35 15.90
C ARG A 109 27.09 -14.91 16.31
N LEU A 110 25.83 -14.46 16.20
CA LEU A 110 25.47 -13.12 16.60
C LEU A 110 25.47 -13.02 18.12
N GLU A 111 26.21 -12.03 18.65
CA GLU A 111 26.29 -11.75 20.08
C GLU A 111 25.36 -10.58 20.47
N PRO A 112 24.88 -10.52 21.73
CA PRO A 112 24.07 -9.39 22.19
C PRO A 112 24.80 -8.07 22.03
N ILE A 113 24.09 -7.04 21.54
CA ILE A 113 24.64 -5.68 21.38
C ILE A 113 23.91 -4.74 22.33
N THR A 114 24.69 -3.93 23.08
CA THR A 114 24.14 -2.85 23.91
C THR A 114 24.15 -1.55 23.14
N LEU A 115 22.98 -0.93 23.01
CA LEU A 115 22.72 0.32 22.30
C LEU A 115 22.09 1.32 23.25
N ARG A 116 21.98 2.58 22.83
CA ARG A 116 21.26 3.64 23.53
C ARG A 116 19.91 3.88 22.88
N ARG A 117 18.81 3.77 23.63
CA ARG A 117 17.46 4.09 23.17
C ARG A 117 16.94 5.36 23.84
N MET A 118 16.14 6.14 23.14
CA MET A 118 15.44 7.30 23.68
C MET A 118 14.15 6.84 24.37
N MET A 119 14.04 7.05 25.68
CA MET A 119 12.85 6.76 26.46
C MET A 119 12.62 7.91 27.45
N GLY A 120 11.38 8.41 27.54
CA GLY A 120 11.04 9.51 28.46
C GLY A 120 11.93 10.75 28.33
N GLY A 121 12.47 11.06 27.14
CA GLY A 121 13.36 12.20 26.87
C GLY A 121 14.82 11.98 27.28
N ARG A 122 15.22 10.75 27.62
CA ARG A 122 16.60 10.40 28.00
C ARG A 122 17.09 9.18 27.25
N TYR A 123 18.39 9.08 27.02
CA TYR A 123 19.00 7.87 26.49
C TYR A 123 19.29 6.87 27.60
N GLU A 124 18.83 5.64 27.45
CA GLU A 124 19.10 4.52 28.33
C GLU A 124 19.73 3.34 27.60
N LYS A 125 20.39 2.46 28.33
CA LYS A 125 20.98 1.24 27.77
C LYS A 125 19.87 0.27 27.35
N TYR A 126 19.99 -0.23 26.14
CA TYR A 126 19.08 -1.19 25.55
C TYR A 126 19.85 -2.36 24.90
N VAL A 127 19.55 -3.59 25.30
CA VAL A 127 20.24 -4.78 24.81
C VAL A 127 19.45 -5.45 23.70
N LEU A 128 19.99 -5.46 22.49
CA LEU A 128 19.46 -6.27 21.38
C LEU A 128 20.00 -7.69 21.48
N MET A 129 19.08 -8.64 21.64
CA MET A 129 19.39 -10.06 21.70
C MET A 129 19.69 -10.63 20.31
N PRO A 130 20.47 -11.71 20.19
CA PRO A 130 20.90 -12.31 18.92
C PRO A 130 19.75 -12.62 17.95
N SER A 131 18.64 -13.16 18.43
CA SER A 131 17.47 -13.45 17.60
C SER A 131 16.85 -12.21 16.97
N ARG A 132 16.89 -11.05 17.66
CA ARG A 132 16.43 -9.77 17.10
C ARG A 132 17.41 -9.21 16.07
N LEU A 133 18.72 -9.35 16.30
CA LEU A 133 19.73 -9.01 15.31
C LEU A 133 19.53 -9.84 14.03
N ALA A 134 19.23 -11.14 14.18
CA ALA A 134 18.92 -12.00 13.05
C ALA A 134 17.64 -11.57 12.27
N SER A 135 16.62 -11.12 12.98
CA SER A 135 15.42 -10.54 12.33
C SER A 135 15.75 -9.27 11.55
N LEU A 136 16.62 -8.41 12.10
CA LEU A 136 17.09 -7.21 11.39
C LEU A 136 17.88 -7.57 10.13
N VAL A 137 18.72 -8.60 10.17
CA VAL A 137 19.43 -9.11 8.98
C VAL A 137 18.45 -9.56 7.91
N ALA A 138 17.44 -10.37 8.29
CA ALA A 138 16.42 -10.84 7.34
C ALA A 138 15.62 -9.67 6.72
N ASN A 139 15.21 -8.70 7.53
CA ASN A 139 14.50 -7.52 7.09
C ASN A 139 15.36 -6.63 6.17
N ALA A 140 16.66 -6.48 6.48
CA ALA A 140 17.59 -5.73 5.65
C ALA A 140 17.75 -6.35 4.26
N VAL A 141 17.81 -7.69 4.16
CA VAL A 141 17.83 -8.40 2.87
C VAL A 141 16.52 -8.17 2.11
N SER A 142 15.37 -8.25 2.78
CA SER A 142 14.07 -7.99 2.14
C SER A 142 13.97 -6.54 1.64
N TYR A 143 14.41 -5.57 2.43
CA TYR A 143 14.46 -4.16 2.02
C TYR A 143 15.41 -3.94 0.83
N PHE A 144 16.62 -4.52 0.86
CA PHE A 144 17.54 -4.51 -0.29
C PHE A 144 16.86 -5.02 -1.56
N CYS A 145 16.05 -6.07 -1.45
CA CYS A 145 15.34 -6.64 -2.60
C CYS A 145 14.33 -5.70 -3.25
N SER A 146 13.80 -4.72 -2.53
CA SER A 146 12.88 -3.71 -3.09
C SER A 146 13.58 -2.49 -3.71
N THR A 147 14.91 -2.36 -3.53
CA THR A 147 15.70 -1.22 -4.02
C THR A 147 16.31 -1.49 -5.39
N SER A 148 16.78 -0.44 -6.07
CA SER A 148 17.57 -0.53 -7.31
C SER A 148 19.06 -0.84 -7.08
N SER A 149 19.52 -0.97 -5.84
CA SER A 149 20.93 -1.25 -5.49
C SER A 149 21.40 -2.58 -6.09
N GLN A 150 22.62 -2.63 -6.59
CA GLN A 150 23.19 -3.88 -7.13
C GLN A 150 23.66 -4.85 -6.04
N TYR A 151 24.13 -4.32 -4.92
CA TYR A 151 24.65 -5.09 -3.78
C TYR A 151 23.98 -4.67 -2.48
N PRO A 152 23.87 -5.57 -1.49
CA PRO A 152 23.52 -5.19 -0.13
C PRO A 152 24.51 -4.12 0.40
N ALA A 153 24.03 -3.25 1.28
CA ALA A 153 24.83 -2.21 1.91
C ALA A 153 24.31 -1.95 3.34
N PRO A 154 25.11 -1.38 4.25
CA PRO A 154 24.70 -1.09 5.62
C PRO A 154 23.38 -0.30 5.73
N ARG A 155 23.14 0.66 4.82
CA ARG A 155 21.92 1.48 4.76
C ARG A 155 20.62 0.69 4.53
N HIS A 156 20.70 -0.57 4.09
CA HIS A 156 19.51 -1.40 3.91
C HIS A 156 18.99 -1.93 5.26
N LEU A 157 19.77 -1.87 6.31
CA LEU A 157 19.27 -2.11 7.66
C LEU A 157 18.48 -0.90 8.14
N GLN A 158 17.17 -1.07 8.24
CA GLN A 158 16.25 -0.07 8.76
C GLN A 158 16.21 -0.21 10.29
N ALA A 159 16.72 0.76 10.99
CA ALA A 159 16.69 0.83 12.45
C ALA A 159 15.66 1.88 12.91
N PRO A 160 15.02 1.70 14.07
CA PRO A 160 14.11 2.70 14.61
C PRO A 160 14.81 4.02 14.91
N SER A 161 14.12 5.13 14.67
CA SER A 161 14.62 6.50 14.89
C SER A 161 14.86 6.84 16.36
N TRP A 162 14.28 6.10 17.30
CA TRP A 162 14.51 6.25 18.73
C TRP A 162 15.84 5.67 19.23
N LEU A 163 16.60 4.93 18.41
CA LEU A 163 17.99 4.60 18.72
C LEU A 163 18.90 5.82 18.53
N HIS A 164 19.96 5.88 19.30
CA HIS A 164 20.95 6.95 19.12
C HIS A 164 21.58 6.87 17.73
N PRO A 165 21.76 7.99 17.00
CA PRO A 165 22.28 7.97 15.63
C PRO A 165 23.60 7.21 15.47
N ASP A 166 24.58 7.42 16.37
CA ASP A 166 25.85 6.69 16.32
C ASP A 166 25.68 5.18 16.49
N ASP A 167 24.68 4.76 17.29
CA ASP A 167 24.40 3.35 17.54
C ASP A 167 23.69 2.72 16.32
N ILE A 168 22.91 3.49 15.57
CA ILE A 168 22.33 3.05 14.28
C ILE A 168 23.46 2.78 13.29
N GLU A 169 24.41 3.72 13.14
CA GLU A 169 25.53 3.54 12.22
C GLU A 169 26.42 2.35 12.64
N HIS A 170 26.70 2.21 13.95
CA HIS A 170 27.43 1.08 14.48
C HIS A 170 26.73 -0.25 14.20
N LEU A 171 25.43 -0.34 14.46
CA LEU A 171 24.60 -1.53 14.20
C LEU A 171 24.60 -1.90 12.72
N GLN A 172 24.44 -0.92 11.83
CA GLN A 172 24.47 -1.09 10.40
C GLN A 172 25.80 -1.69 9.91
N LYS A 173 26.93 -1.13 10.38
CA LYS A 173 28.26 -1.62 10.04
C LYS A 173 28.51 -3.01 10.62
N HIS A 174 28.10 -3.25 11.86
CA HIS A 174 28.30 -4.52 12.56
C HIS A 174 27.55 -5.69 11.89
N LEU A 175 26.29 -5.46 11.47
CA LEU A 175 25.46 -6.49 10.86
C LEU A 175 25.66 -6.64 9.35
N TYR A 176 26.39 -5.73 8.70
CA TYR A 176 26.57 -5.80 7.25
C TYR A 176 27.13 -7.14 6.75
N PRO A 177 28.18 -7.75 7.37
CA PRO A 177 28.66 -9.06 6.93
C PRO A 177 27.60 -10.15 7.01
N ALA A 178 26.72 -10.11 8.01
CA ALA A 178 25.63 -11.05 8.16
C ALA A 178 24.53 -10.83 7.10
N ILE A 179 24.25 -9.56 6.73
CA ILE A 179 23.32 -9.19 5.66
C ILE A 179 23.83 -9.71 4.32
N GLU A 180 25.12 -9.50 4.03
CA GLU A 180 25.76 -9.97 2.78
C GLU A 180 25.75 -11.50 2.70
N ARG A 181 26.18 -12.18 3.78
CA ARG A 181 26.11 -13.62 3.89
C ARG A 181 24.69 -14.15 3.64
N ARG A 182 23.68 -13.56 4.30
CA ARG A 182 22.27 -13.97 4.15
C ARG A 182 21.76 -13.80 2.73
N TRP A 183 22.16 -12.74 2.03
CA TRP A 183 21.85 -12.54 0.62
C TRP A 183 22.48 -13.64 -0.24
N LEU A 184 23.77 -13.90 -0.10
CA LEU A 184 24.49 -14.93 -0.87
C LEU A 184 23.88 -16.32 -0.65
N GLU A 185 23.59 -16.70 0.59
CA GLU A 185 22.90 -17.95 0.92
C GLU A 185 21.49 -18.03 0.30
N SER A 186 20.81 -16.88 0.19
CA SER A 186 19.48 -16.84 -0.40
C SER A 186 19.47 -17.13 -1.89
N ILE A 187 20.49 -16.68 -2.62
CA ILE A 187 20.61 -16.88 -4.08
C ILE A 187 21.38 -18.15 -4.46
N ASP A 188 22.09 -18.79 -3.53
CA ASP A 188 22.77 -20.08 -3.76
C ASP A 188 21.72 -21.21 -3.91
N PRO A 189 21.62 -21.87 -5.08
CA PRO A 189 20.67 -22.95 -5.31
C PRO A 189 20.92 -24.19 -4.43
N ASN A 190 22.14 -24.38 -3.90
CA ASN A 190 22.51 -25.52 -3.09
C ASN A 190 22.25 -25.32 -1.59
N HIS A 191 22.00 -24.07 -1.16
CA HIS A 191 21.74 -23.77 0.24
C HIS A 191 20.31 -24.18 0.64
N GLN A 192 20.18 -24.95 1.73
CA GLN A 192 18.94 -25.62 2.16
C GLN A 192 17.95 -24.71 2.91
N ALA A 193 18.11 -23.41 2.88
CA ALA A 193 17.18 -22.47 3.51
C ALA A 193 16.11 -21.95 2.55
N GLY A 194 14.86 -21.93 3.02
CA GLY A 194 13.76 -21.30 2.30
C GLY A 194 13.95 -19.78 2.09
N ILE A 195 13.36 -19.25 1.01
CA ILE A 195 13.43 -17.86 0.62
C ILE A 195 12.05 -17.19 0.50
N GLY A 196 12.03 -15.86 0.47
CA GLY A 196 10.87 -15.04 0.11
C GLY A 196 10.76 -14.84 -1.41
N HIS A 197 9.59 -14.37 -1.83
CA HIS A 197 9.33 -14.06 -3.25
C HIS A 197 10.14 -12.86 -3.76
N ASP A 198 10.58 -11.99 -2.90
CA ASP A 198 11.43 -10.83 -3.17
C ASP A 198 12.84 -11.23 -3.65
N ILE A 199 13.38 -12.36 -3.16
CA ILE A 199 14.74 -12.81 -3.50
C ILE A 199 14.88 -13.11 -5.01
N TYR A 200 14.01 -13.94 -5.57
CA TYR A 200 14.13 -14.28 -6.99
C TYR A 200 13.73 -13.12 -7.90
N LEU A 201 12.84 -12.22 -7.45
CA LEU A 201 12.52 -11.00 -8.17
C LEU A 201 13.74 -10.09 -8.26
N LYS A 202 14.47 -9.92 -7.13
CA LYS A 202 15.73 -9.18 -7.10
C LYS A 202 16.79 -9.79 -8.00
N LEU A 203 16.97 -11.12 -7.91
CA LEU A 203 17.95 -11.83 -8.75
C LEU A 203 17.65 -11.64 -10.25
N TRP A 204 16.38 -11.72 -10.64
CA TRP A 204 15.95 -11.45 -12.00
C TRP A 204 16.23 -9.99 -12.41
N ALA A 205 15.94 -9.02 -11.57
CA ALA A 205 16.21 -7.61 -11.83
C ALA A 205 17.71 -7.33 -12.04
N LEU A 206 18.59 -8.00 -11.26
CA LEU A 206 20.03 -7.88 -11.38
C LEU A 206 20.59 -8.47 -12.70
N SER A 207 19.86 -9.39 -13.35
CA SER A 207 20.22 -9.90 -14.68
C SER A 207 19.88 -8.95 -15.82
N GLU A 208 19.33 -7.76 -15.51
CA GLU A 208 18.92 -6.75 -16.50
C GLU A 208 18.01 -7.32 -17.61
N PRO A 209 16.87 -7.92 -17.25
CA PRO A 209 16.07 -8.70 -18.16
C PRO A 209 15.42 -7.84 -19.24
N ASN A 210 15.36 -8.37 -20.45
CA ASN A 210 14.51 -7.83 -21.51
C ASN A 210 13.10 -8.45 -21.39
N ILE A 211 12.07 -7.62 -21.35
CA ILE A 211 10.68 -8.05 -21.36
C ILE A 211 10.32 -8.43 -22.81
N PRO A 212 9.86 -9.68 -23.07
CA PRO A 212 9.62 -10.17 -24.43
C PRO A 212 8.29 -9.66 -25.01
N ALA A 213 8.14 -8.34 -25.12
CA ALA A 213 6.96 -7.66 -25.63
C ALA A 213 7.33 -6.43 -26.43
N ASP A 214 6.51 -6.06 -27.40
CA ASP A 214 6.71 -4.84 -28.20
C ASP A 214 6.24 -3.60 -27.40
N TYR A 215 5.28 -3.81 -26.47
CA TYR A 215 4.87 -2.79 -25.52
C TYR A 215 4.45 -3.40 -24.16
N VAL A 216 4.61 -2.62 -23.11
CA VAL A 216 4.20 -2.94 -21.74
C VAL A 216 3.15 -1.92 -21.29
N LEU A 217 2.06 -2.42 -20.73
CA LEU A 217 1.04 -1.66 -20.03
C LEU A 217 1.29 -1.85 -18.52
N PHE A 218 1.79 -0.83 -17.85
CA PHE A 218 2.08 -0.88 -16.42
C PHE A 218 1.04 -0.09 -15.64
N ASP A 219 0.11 -0.81 -15.03
CA ASP A 219 -0.99 -0.24 -14.24
C ASP A 219 -0.56 0.05 -12.79
N GLU A 220 -1.24 0.99 -12.14
CA GLU A 220 -0.98 1.46 -10.78
C GLU A 220 0.49 1.90 -10.57
N ALA A 221 1.07 2.58 -11.57
CA ALA A 221 2.49 2.94 -11.60
C ALA A 221 2.92 3.85 -10.43
N GLN A 222 2.01 4.53 -9.74
CA GLN A 222 2.31 5.30 -8.53
C GLN A 222 2.72 4.42 -7.34
N ASP A 223 2.42 3.12 -7.37
CA ASP A 223 2.78 2.18 -6.30
C ASP A 223 4.01 1.31 -6.64
N ALA A 224 4.70 1.62 -7.74
CA ALA A 224 5.92 0.92 -8.13
C ALA A 224 7.00 1.08 -7.05
N ASP A 225 7.69 0.00 -6.72
CA ASP A 225 8.95 0.09 -5.99
C ASP A 225 10.12 0.46 -6.93
N PRO A 226 11.25 0.93 -6.39
CA PRO A 226 12.43 1.29 -7.19
C PRO A 226 12.97 0.14 -8.04
N LEU A 227 12.80 -1.12 -7.61
CA LEU A 227 13.23 -2.29 -8.36
C LEU A 227 12.41 -2.47 -9.63
N MET A 228 11.07 -2.46 -9.51
CA MET A 228 10.14 -2.60 -10.63
C MET A 228 10.33 -1.47 -11.65
N LEU A 229 10.43 -0.23 -11.15
CA LEU A 229 10.68 0.93 -11.99
C LEU A 229 12.03 0.82 -12.71
N GLY A 230 13.08 0.37 -12.00
CA GLY A 230 14.41 0.15 -12.57
C GLY A 230 14.43 -0.88 -13.70
N ILE A 231 13.63 -1.96 -13.61
CA ILE A 231 13.48 -2.95 -14.68
C ILE A 231 12.85 -2.30 -15.92
N LEU A 232 11.77 -1.53 -15.74
CA LEU A 232 11.04 -0.90 -16.85
C LEU A 232 11.86 0.19 -17.54
N LEU A 233 12.61 0.97 -16.80
CA LEU A 233 13.47 2.04 -17.34
C LEU A 233 14.65 1.51 -18.19
N LYS A 234 15.06 0.26 -17.95
CA LYS A 234 16.12 -0.38 -18.72
C LYS A 234 15.64 -1.00 -20.04
N GLN A 235 14.33 -1.03 -20.31
CA GLN A 235 13.80 -1.56 -21.58
C GLN A 235 14.10 -0.60 -22.73
N ARG A 236 14.95 -1.04 -23.67
CA ARG A 236 15.39 -0.19 -24.81
C ARG A 236 14.49 -0.34 -26.05
N ASN A 237 13.98 -1.55 -26.28
CA ASN A 237 13.24 -1.90 -27.50
C ASN A 237 11.75 -2.16 -27.23
N THR A 238 11.29 -1.88 -26.03
CA THR A 238 9.91 -2.08 -25.61
C THR A 238 9.32 -0.73 -25.20
N GLN A 239 8.20 -0.36 -25.82
CA GLN A 239 7.44 0.81 -25.40
C GLN A 239 6.82 0.55 -24.03
N VAL A 240 6.98 1.46 -23.08
CA VAL A 240 6.34 1.33 -21.75
C VAL A 240 5.31 2.43 -21.59
N ILE A 241 4.06 2.04 -21.33
CA ILE A 241 2.92 2.91 -21.05
C ILE A 241 2.61 2.79 -19.58
N TYR A 242 2.93 3.84 -18.83
CA TYR A 242 2.71 3.93 -17.39
C TYR A 242 1.33 4.53 -17.14
N VAL A 243 0.50 3.86 -16.34
CA VAL A 243 -0.83 4.37 -15.99
C VAL A 243 -0.98 4.41 -14.48
N GLY A 244 -1.51 5.51 -13.97
CA GLY A 244 -1.68 5.63 -12.53
C GLY A 244 -2.27 6.97 -12.10
N ASP A 245 -2.60 7.05 -10.82
CA ASP A 245 -3.06 8.25 -10.13
C ASP A 245 -2.01 8.64 -9.07
N ALA A 246 -1.27 9.71 -9.34
CA ALA A 246 -0.24 10.20 -8.42
C ALA A 246 -0.78 10.49 -6.99
N HIS A 247 -2.08 10.86 -6.90
CA HIS A 247 -2.74 11.18 -5.65
C HIS A 247 -3.32 9.96 -4.93
N GLN A 248 -3.30 8.76 -5.56
CA GLN A 248 -3.62 7.48 -4.93
C GLN A 248 -2.39 6.72 -4.45
N GLN A 249 -1.22 7.35 -4.40
CA GLN A 249 -0.03 6.77 -3.77
C GLN A 249 -0.18 6.80 -2.24
N ILE A 250 -0.51 5.67 -1.66
CA ILE A 250 -0.69 5.49 -0.21
C ILE A 250 0.26 4.42 0.38
N TYR A 251 1.22 3.93 -0.39
CA TYR A 251 2.19 2.91 0.01
C TYR A 251 3.64 3.42 0.04
N ALA A 252 3.86 4.75 0.19
CA ALA A 252 5.19 5.34 0.29
C ALA A 252 6.02 4.73 1.43
N TRP A 253 5.41 4.42 2.55
CA TRP A 253 6.01 3.75 3.69
C TRP A 253 6.56 2.33 3.40
N ARG A 254 6.15 1.71 2.28
CA ARG A 254 6.71 0.43 1.78
C ARG A 254 7.86 0.63 0.81
N GLY A 255 8.31 1.86 0.60
CA GLY A 255 9.34 2.20 -0.36
C GLY A 255 8.82 2.43 -1.79
N ALA A 256 7.49 2.50 -1.98
CA ALA A 256 6.93 2.86 -3.29
C ALA A 256 7.37 4.28 -3.69
N VAL A 257 7.81 4.41 -4.93
CA VAL A 257 8.15 5.68 -5.55
C VAL A 257 7.05 6.10 -6.51
N ASN A 258 6.68 7.38 -6.47
CA ASN A 258 5.65 7.89 -7.37
C ASN A 258 6.19 8.02 -8.80
N ALA A 259 6.15 6.92 -9.57
CA ALA A 259 6.63 6.91 -10.95
C ALA A 259 5.91 7.96 -11.81
N MET A 260 4.64 8.25 -11.52
CA MET A 260 3.85 9.24 -12.26
C MET A 260 4.41 10.66 -12.12
N GLN A 261 5.01 10.99 -10.97
CA GLN A 261 5.64 12.29 -10.72
C GLN A 261 7.12 12.30 -11.13
N GLN A 262 7.84 11.19 -10.98
CA GLN A 262 9.29 11.14 -11.18
C GLN A 262 9.71 10.99 -12.65
N LEU A 263 8.87 10.36 -13.49
CA LEU A 263 9.24 10.12 -14.89
C LEU A 263 9.04 11.34 -15.74
N PRO A 264 10.11 11.85 -16.42
CA PRO A 264 10.03 12.97 -17.36
C PRO A 264 9.55 12.50 -18.74
N LEU A 265 8.38 11.86 -18.80
CA LEU A 265 7.78 11.34 -20.02
C LEU A 265 6.61 12.23 -20.49
N PRO A 266 6.31 12.27 -21.80
CA PRO A 266 5.06 12.83 -22.29
C PRO A 266 3.86 12.26 -21.55
N GLU A 267 2.82 13.07 -21.36
CA GLU A 267 1.65 12.65 -20.58
C GLU A 267 0.35 12.83 -21.36
N SER A 268 -0.57 11.89 -21.16
CA SER A 268 -2.00 12.00 -21.42
C SER A 268 -2.72 12.07 -20.08
N ARG A 269 -3.92 12.65 -20.05
CA ARG A 269 -4.72 12.74 -18.84
C ARG A 269 -6.08 12.11 -19.04
N LEU A 270 -6.61 11.48 -17.98
CA LEU A 270 -7.99 11.02 -17.87
C LEU A 270 -8.58 11.72 -16.65
N THR A 271 -9.49 12.66 -16.89
CA THR A 271 -10.00 13.56 -15.84
C THR A 271 -11.46 13.30 -15.49
N THR A 272 -12.26 12.68 -16.37
CA THR A 272 -13.68 12.43 -16.13
C THR A 272 -13.90 11.06 -15.47
N SER A 273 -14.48 11.07 -14.27
CA SER A 273 -14.84 9.86 -13.54
C SER A 273 -16.08 9.20 -14.15
N PHE A 274 -16.07 7.88 -14.28
CA PHE A 274 -17.26 7.07 -14.61
C PHE A 274 -17.92 6.48 -13.37
N ARG A 275 -17.32 6.69 -12.20
CA ARG A 275 -17.75 6.06 -10.94
C ARG A 275 -18.79 6.90 -10.19
N PHE A 276 -18.61 8.21 -10.14
CA PHE A 276 -19.41 9.13 -9.35
C PHE A 276 -19.70 10.44 -10.10
N GLY A 277 -20.71 11.15 -9.63
CA GLY A 277 -21.13 12.44 -10.18
C GLY A 277 -20.39 13.65 -9.58
N GLU A 278 -20.91 14.83 -9.88
CA GLU A 278 -20.24 16.11 -9.63
C GLU A 278 -20.01 16.43 -8.15
N GLU A 279 -20.96 16.12 -7.25
CA GLU A 279 -20.78 16.45 -5.83
C GLU A 279 -19.59 15.73 -5.18
N ILE A 280 -19.39 14.44 -5.50
CA ILE A 280 -18.24 13.69 -4.99
C ILE A 280 -16.97 14.18 -5.66
N ALA A 281 -16.98 14.48 -6.96
CA ALA A 281 -15.84 15.06 -7.68
C ALA A 281 -15.43 16.42 -7.08
N PHE A 282 -16.38 17.29 -6.76
CA PHE A 282 -16.11 18.57 -6.12
C PHE A 282 -15.43 18.42 -4.75
N ASN A 283 -15.87 17.45 -3.94
CA ASN A 283 -15.21 17.16 -2.68
C ASN A 283 -13.79 16.59 -2.89
N ALA A 284 -13.60 15.73 -3.88
CA ALA A 284 -12.28 15.20 -4.23
C ALA A 284 -11.34 16.31 -4.72
N ASN A 285 -11.85 17.30 -5.48
CA ASN A 285 -11.08 18.47 -5.93
C ASN A 285 -10.58 19.35 -4.78
N ALA A 286 -11.30 19.43 -3.66
CA ALA A 286 -10.81 20.14 -2.49
C ALA A 286 -9.54 19.49 -1.90
N LEU A 287 -9.49 18.16 -1.88
CA LEU A 287 -8.30 17.39 -1.45
C LEU A 287 -7.17 17.50 -2.49
N LEU A 288 -7.48 17.42 -3.78
CA LEU A 288 -6.52 17.60 -4.87
C LEU A 288 -5.90 19.00 -4.85
N GLY A 289 -6.70 20.04 -4.61
CA GLY A 289 -6.21 21.41 -4.46
C GLY A 289 -5.23 21.58 -3.29
N ALA A 290 -5.51 20.95 -2.14
CA ALA A 290 -4.59 20.90 -1.01
C ALA A 290 -3.28 20.17 -1.36
N LEU A 291 -3.34 19.17 -2.24
CA LEU A 291 -2.18 18.49 -2.81
C LEU A 291 -1.51 19.22 -3.97
N LYS A 292 -1.88 20.50 -4.20
CA LYS A 292 -1.34 21.39 -5.24
C LYS A 292 -1.64 20.95 -6.69
N GLU A 293 -2.68 20.13 -6.89
CA GLU A 293 -3.16 19.83 -8.24
C GLU A 293 -3.93 21.03 -8.80
N THR A 294 -3.86 21.21 -10.11
CA THR A 294 -4.47 22.33 -10.83
C THR A 294 -5.46 21.89 -11.90
N VAL A 295 -5.41 20.63 -12.29
CA VAL A 295 -6.33 20.05 -13.28
C VAL A 295 -7.49 19.37 -12.55
N PRO A 296 -8.75 19.72 -12.84
CA PRO A 296 -9.89 19.20 -12.10
C PRO A 296 -10.21 17.75 -12.44
N LEU A 297 -10.66 17.01 -11.44
CA LEU A 297 -11.39 15.77 -11.60
C LEU A 297 -12.88 16.13 -11.88
N LEU A 298 -13.41 15.65 -12.98
CA LEU A 298 -14.79 15.88 -13.40
C LEU A 298 -15.67 14.69 -12.96
N GLY A 299 -16.85 14.99 -12.44
CA GLY A 299 -17.89 13.99 -12.19
C GLY A 299 -18.58 13.55 -13.48
N ASN A 300 -19.19 12.37 -13.46
CA ASN A 300 -20.06 11.92 -14.55
C ASN A 300 -21.44 12.62 -14.40
N PRO A 301 -21.88 13.43 -15.36
CA PRO A 301 -23.17 14.11 -15.27
C PRO A 301 -24.38 13.16 -15.30
N GLN A 302 -24.18 11.90 -15.73
CA GLN A 302 -25.21 10.88 -15.75
C GLN A 302 -25.33 10.14 -14.40
N VAL A 303 -24.38 10.32 -13.47
CA VAL A 303 -24.38 9.68 -12.16
C VAL A 303 -24.85 10.69 -11.12
N ASN A 304 -26.02 10.45 -10.55
CA ASN A 304 -26.54 11.25 -9.45
C ASN A 304 -25.87 10.79 -8.15
N SER A 305 -24.82 11.48 -7.74
CA SER A 305 -24.15 11.26 -6.44
C SER A 305 -24.36 12.43 -5.51
N ARG A 306 -24.28 12.19 -4.21
CA ARG A 306 -24.45 13.23 -3.18
C ARG A 306 -23.43 13.11 -2.07
N VAL A 307 -23.09 14.24 -1.48
CA VAL A 307 -22.27 14.34 -0.27
C VAL A 307 -23.15 14.76 0.89
N VAL A 308 -23.13 13.97 1.97
CA VAL A 308 -24.00 14.20 3.13
C VAL A 308 -23.17 14.43 4.40
N ASN A 309 -23.76 15.20 5.33
CA ASN A 309 -23.22 15.43 6.66
C ASN A 309 -24.26 14.97 7.69
N LYS A 310 -24.22 13.67 8.05
CA LYS A 310 -25.17 13.07 9.00
C LYS A 310 -24.43 12.26 10.05
N PRO A 311 -24.65 12.54 11.37
CA PRO A 311 -23.91 11.87 12.45
C PRO A 311 -24.19 10.37 12.54
N HIS A 312 -25.42 9.96 12.20
CA HIS A 312 -25.82 8.56 12.18
C HIS A 312 -26.47 8.24 10.85
N THR A 313 -25.96 7.23 10.18
CA THR A 313 -26.59 6.68 8.99
C THR A 313 -26.71 5.17 9.15
N THR A 314 -27.95 4.67 9.01
CA THR A 314 -28.23 3.23 8.90
C THR A 314 -28.02 2.74 7.47
N MET A 315 -27.98 3.66 6.51
CA MET A 315 -27.80 3.35 5.08
C MET A 315 -26.33 3.49 4.70
N ARG A 316 -25.55 2.50 5.05
CA ARG A 316 -24.11 2.43 4.73
C ARG A 316 -23.79 1.06 4.14
N ASP A 317 -22.98 1.02 3.09
CA ASP A 317 -22.43 -0.22 2.55
C ASP A 317 -21.02 -0.43 3.09
N ALA A 318 -20.25 0.68 3.27
CA ALA A 318 -18.92 0.63 3.84
C ALA A 318 -18.64 1.80 4.80
N ILE A 319 -17.90 1.49 5.87
CA ILE A 319 -17.29 2.47 6.77
C ILE A 319 -15.78 2.42 6.54
N LEU A 320 -15.18 3.57 6.23
CA LEU A 320 -13.76 3.66 5.95
C LEU A 320 -13.01 4.38 7.07
N CYS A 321 -12.16 3.60 7.77
CA CYS A 321 -11.31 4.06 8.85
C CYS A 321 -9.90 4.34 8.36
N ARG A 322 -9.15 5.12 9.13
CA ARG A 322 -7.71 5.31 8.96
C ARG A 322 -6.91 4.13 9.52
N THR A 323 -7.31 3.60 10.69
CA THR A 323 -6.56 2.63 11.48
C THR A 323 -7.26 1.28 11.62
N ASN A 324 -6.46 0.23 11.80
CA ASN A 324 -6.99 -1.09 12.15
C ASN A 324 -7.63 -1.10 13.54
N ALA A 325 -7.17 -0.25 14.45
CA ALA A 325 -7.74 -0.15 15.80
C ALA A 325 -9.17 0.38 15.73
N ARG A 326 -9.42 1.48 15.00
CA ARG A 326 -10.78 2.01 14.81
C ARG A 326 -11.70 1.01 14.14
N ALA A 327 -11.19 0.29 13.16
CA ALA A 327 -11.94 -0.78 12.50
C ALA A 327 -12.35 -1.89 13.47
N MET A 328 -11.48 -2.25 14.42
CA MET A 328 -11.79 -3.23 15.47
C MET A 328 -12.79 -2.71 16.51
N GLU A 329 -12.68 -1.44 16.92
CA GLU A 329 -13.66 -0.80 17.81
C GLU A 329 -15.07 -0.84 17.20
N LEU A 330 -15.18 -0.49 15.92
CA LEU A 330 -16.46 -0.53 15.21
C LEU A 330 -16.99 -1.96 15.04
N LEU A 331 -16.12 -2.94 14.78
CA LEU A 331 -16.50 -4.35 14.74
C LEU A 331 -17.09 -4.79 16.09
N LEU A 332 -16.40 -4.49 17.19
CA LEU A 332 -16.90 -4.81 18.55
C LEU A 332 -18.25 -4.14 18.82
N ALA A 333 -18.37 -2.86 18.49
CA ALA A 333 -19.64 -2.10 18.69
C ALA A 333 -20.78 -2.68 17.85
N GLY A 334 -20.54 -3.09 16.61
CA GLY A 334 -21.53 -3.75 15.75
C GLY A 334 -21.96 -5.12 16.30
N LEU A 335 -21.00 -5.94 16.72
CA LEU A 335 -21.27 -7.25 17.31
C LEU A 335 -22.10 -7.17 18.61
N VAL A 336 -21.85 -6.15 19.44
CA VAL A 336 -22.66 -5.89 20.66
C VAL A 336 -24.11 -5.55 20.29
N LYS A 337 -24.34 -4.85 19.18
CA LYS A 337 -25.68 -4.54 18.66
C LYS A 337 -26.34 -5.71 17.92
N GLY A 338 -25.65 -6.84 17.76
CA GLY A 338 -26.14 -7.99 17.00
C GLY A 338 -26.10 -7.79 15.48
N GLU A 339 -25.35 -6.77 14.97
CA GLU A 339 -25.20 -6.49 13.55
C GLU A 339 -24.24 -7.53 12.90
N LYS A 340 -24.50 -7.88 11.66
CA LYS A 340 -23.62 -8.75 10.85
C LYS A 340 -22.58 -7.88 10.15
N VAL A 341 -21.36 -7.89 10.66
CA VAL A 341 -20.30 -7.00 10.20
C VAL A 341 -19.22 -7.79 9.47
N SER A 342 -18.87 -7.35 8.27
CA SER A 342 -17.67 -7.80 7.58
C SER A 342 -16.52 -6.82 7.83
N LEU A 343 -15.31 -7.36 8.04
CA LEU A 343 -14.11 -6.55 8.23
C LEU A 343 -13.12 -6.79 7.11
N GLN A 344 -12.87 -5.77 6.30
CA GLN A 344 -11.78 -5.76 5.31
C GLN A 344 -10.51 -5.13 5.90
N ALA A 345 -9.81 -5.91 6.72
CA ALA A 345 -8.54 -5.56 7.32
C ALA A 345 -7.53 -6.70 7.11
N ASP A 346 -6.30 -6.50 7.54
CA ASP A 346 -5.33 -7.58 7.57
C ASP A 346 -5.56 -8.45 8.83
N HIS A 347 -6.51 -9.37 8.74
CA HIS A 347 -6.89 -10.26 9.84
C HIS A 347 -5.69 -11.02 10.41
N ALA A 348 -4.79 -11.47 9.54
CA ALA A 348 -3.60 -12.20 9.96
C ALA A 348 -2.65 -11.30 10.78
N ARG A 349 -2.49 -10.04 10.37
CA ARG A 349 -1.69 -9.06 11.12
C ARG A 349 -2.34 -8.71 12.45
N LEU A 350 -3.66 -8.47 12.47
CA LEU A 350 -4.39 -8.19 13.71
C LEU A 350 -4.31 -9.35 14.70
N ASN A 351 -4.56 -10.58 14.24
CA ASN A 351 -4.42 -11.76 15.10
C ASN A 351 -2.99 -11.90 15.64
N ARG A 352 -1.96 -11.77 14.80
CA ARG A 352 -0.56 -11.82 15.26
C ARG A 352 -0.25 -10.71 16.27
N PHE A 353 -0.75 -9.49 16.06
CA PHE A 353 -0.56 -8.39 17.02
C PHE A 353 -1.20 -8.71 18.39
N VAL A 354 -2.44 -9.19 18.39
CA VAL A 354 -3.17 -9.56 19.63
C VAL A 354 -2.50 -10.75 20.34
N ASP A 355 -2.01 -11.75 19.57
CA ASP A 355 -1.24 -12.87 20.14
C ASP A 355 0.07 -12.39 20.75
N ALA A 356 0.81 -11.54 20.05
CA ALA A 356 2.07 -10.98 20.53
C ALA A 356 1.87 -10.09 21.79
N ALA A 357 0.82 -9.30 21.80
CA ALA A 357 0.44 -8.51 23.00
C ALA A 357 0.16 -9.44 24.20
N SER A 358 -0.56 -10.54 23.99
CA SER A 358 -0.80 -11.55 25.04
C SER A 358 0.51 -12.16 25.55
N MET A 359 1.46 -12.47 24.63
CA MET A 359 2.78 -12.99 25.01
C MET A 359 3.57 -11.98 25.85
N LEU A 360 3.65 -10.72 25.42
CA LEU A 360 4.36 -9.66 26.17
C LEU A 360 3.77 -9.39 27.54
N LYS A 361 2.43 -9.42 27.67
CA LYS A 361 1.73 -9.32 28.97
C LYS A 361 2.05 -10.50 29.90
N GLN A 362 2.42 -11.67 29.37
CA GLN A 362 2.88 -12.83 30.11
C GLN A 362 4.41 -12.87 30.36
N GLY A 363 5.13 -11.80 30.00
CA GLY A 363 6.58 -11.75 30.09
C GLY A 363 7.33 -12.62 29.08
N LYS A 364 6.63 -13.07 28.02
CA LYS A 364 7.24 -13.85 26.95
C LYS A 364 7.76 -12.93 25.83
N ARG A 365 8.85 -13.33 25.19
CA ARG A 365 9.42 -12.56 24.08
C ARG A 365 8.64 -12.74 22.78
N VAL A 366 8.56 -11.66 22.02
CA VAL A 366 7.99 -11.61 20.67
C VAL A 366 9.10 -11.32 19.66
N ILE A 367 9.12 -12.05 18.53
CA ILE A 367 10.14 -11.88 17.47
C ILE A 367 9.46 -11.66 16.12
N ASP A 368 8.30 -12.28 15.88
CA ASP A 368 7.67 -12.40 14.56
C ASP A 368 6.70 -11.27 14.23
N VAL A 369 6.46 -10.32 15.14
CA VAL A 369 5.61 -9.16 14.94
C VAL A 369 6.48 -7.92 14.95
N PRO A 370 6.80 -7.33 13.77
CA PRO A 370 7.77 -6.24 13.64
C PRO A 370 7.49 -5.06 14.57
N GLU A 371 6.22 -4.71 14.76
CA GLU A 371 5.78 -3.60 15.59
C GLU A 371 6.08 -3.82 17.08
N LEU A 372 6.08 -5.07 17.54
CA LEU A 372 6.28 -5.44 18.94
C LEU A 372 7.62 -6.15 19.21
N ALA A 373 8.33 -6.53 18.18
CA ALA A 373 9.58 -7.28 18.29
C ALA A 373 10.74 -6.54 19.00
N TRP A 374 10.63 -5.21 19.11
CA TRP A 374 11.62 -4.36 19.78
C TRP A 374 11.46 -4.28 21.30
N PHE A 375 10.37 -4.82 21.88
CA PHE A 375 10.04 -4.65 23.30
C PHE A 375 10.22 -5.95 24.08
N ASN A 376 10.66 -5.82 25.33
CA ASN A 376 10.85 -6.96 26.23
C ASN A 376 9.62 -7.20 27.10
N SER A 377 8.79 -6.18 27.29
CA SER A 377 7.58 -6.22 28.12
C SER A 377 6.48 -5.36 27.52
N TRP A 378 5.25 -5.56 27.97
CA TRP A 378 4.13 -4.70 27.59
C TRP A 378 4.30 -3.27 28.14
N HIS A 379 5.02 -3.12 29.27
CA HIS A 379 5.39 -1.82 29.80
C HIS A 379 6.29 -1.03 28.84
N ASP A 380 7.32 -1.66 28.24
CA ASP A 380 8.17 -1.01 27.22
C ASP A 380 7.33 -0.51 26.01
N VAL A 381 6.26 -1.24 25.65
CA VAL A 381 5.34 -0.83 24.57
C VAL A 381 4.59 0.44 24.95
N HIS A 382 4.11 0.53 26.20
CA HIS A 382 3.45 1.74 26.70
C HIS A 382 4.38 2.95 26.69
N GLU A 383 5.59 2.81 27.21
CA GLU A 383 6.57 3.89 27.20
C GLU A 383 6.88 4.37 25.75
N TYR A 384 7.00 3.42 24.81
CA TYR A 384 7.17 3.77 23.41
C TYR A 384 5.96 4.53 22.84
N CYS A 385 4.75 4.17 23.20
CA CYS A 385 3.53 4.87 22.78
C CYS A 385 3.42 6.32 23.25
N GLU A 386 4.19 6.72 24.28
CA GLU A 386 4.28 8.12 24.72
C GLU A 386 5.28 8.94 23.87
N THR A 387 6.04 8.31 23.00
CA THR A 387 6.92 8.98 22.04
C THR A 387 6.17 9.33 20.75
N ASN A 388 6.69 10.27 19.96
CA ASN A 388 6.11 10.59 18.65
C ASN A 388 6.15 9.38 17.70
N ASP A 389 7.16 8.53 17.81
CA ASP A 389 7.37 7.34 16.95
C ASP A 389 6.39 6.21 17.28
N GLY A 390 5.84 6.18 18.50
CA GLY A 390 4.86 5.18 18.93
C GLY A 390 3.42 5.47 18.54
N SER A 391 3.18 6.61 17.89
CA SER A 391 1.83 7.08 17.56
C SER A 391 1.05 6.13 16.63
N ASP A 392 1.74 5.35 15.82
CA ASP A 392 1.16 4.40 14.85
C ASP A 392 0.60 3.13 15.50
N ILE A 393 1.23 2.65 16.60
CA ILE A 393 0.77 1.46 17.33
C ILE A 393 -0.08 1.80 18.55
N LYS A 394 -0.02 3.04 19.06
CA LYS A 394 -0.75 3.52 20.24
C LYS A 394 -2.25 3.17 20.22
N PRO A 395 -2.98 3.32 19.08
CA PRO A 395 -4.39 2.93 19.03
C PRO A 395 -4.64 1.43 19.25
N LEU A 396 -3.78 0.55 18.69
CA LEU A 396 -3.89 -0.89 18.91
C LEU A 396 -3.52 -1.30 20.34
N VAL A 397 -2.53 -0.64 20.93
CA VAL A 397 -2.13 -0.85 22.32
C VAL A 397 -3.27 -0.49 23.25
N LYS A 398 -3.88 0.69 23.06
CA LYS A 398 -5.07 1.11 23.80
C LYS A 398 -6.22 0.12 23.66
N LEU A 399 -6.51 -0.34 22.46
CA LEU A 399 -7.56 -1.34 22.21
C LEU A 399 -7.31 -2.64 22.99
N VAL A 400 -6.07 -3.12 23.06
CA VAL A 400 -5.68 -4.31 23.84
C VAL A 400 -5.84 -4.07 25.35
N ASP A 401 -5.61 -2.85 25.83
CA ASP A 401 -5.74 -2.52 27.25
C ASP A 401 -7.21 -2.36 27.65
N ASP A 402 -7.99 -1.68 26.83
CA ASP A 402 -9.41 -1.41 27.09
C ASP A 402 -10.27 -2.69 27.04
N HIS A 403 -9.97 -3.61 26.13
CA HIS A 403 -10.80 -4.79 25.86
C HIS A 403 -10.17 -6.13 26.26
N GLY A 404 -8.85 -6.18 26.41
CA GLY A 404 -8.12 -7.43 26.61
C GLY A 404 -7.95 -8.24 25.29
N THR A 405 -7.06 -9.22 25.32
CA THR A 405 -6.71 -10.02 24.11
C THR A 405 -7.78 -11.03 23.72
N ASP A 406 -8.46 -11.67 24.69
CA ASP A 406 -9.44 -12.73 24.42
C ASP A 406 -10.74 -12.22 23.78
N PRO A 407 -11.35 -11.11 24.23
CA PRO A 407 -12.49 -10.51 23.53
C PRO A 407 -12.17 -10.11 22.10
N LEU A 408 -10.97 -9.55 21.84
CA LEU A 408 -10.53 -9.18 20.49
C LEU A 408 -10.40 -10.39 19.57
N LYS A 409 -9.82 -11.50 20.05
CA LYS A 409 -9.76 -12.77 19.30
C LYS A 409 -11.15 -13.30 18.98
N LYS A 410 -12.06 -13.29 19.96
CA LYS A 410 -13.45 -13.72 19.77
C LYS A 410 -14.19 -12.86 18.75
N ALA A 411 -13.95 -11.55 18.72
CA ALA A 411 -14.53 -10.65 17.75
C ALA A 411 -14.01 -10.95 16.33
N LEU A 412 -12.69 -11.14 16.17
CA LEU A 412 -12.10 -11.52 14.88
C LEU A 412 -12.64 -12.85 14.33
N ALA A 413 -12.95 -13.80 15.22
CA ALA A 413 -13.56 -15.08 14.85
C ALA A 413 -15.05 -14.97 14.43
N LYS A 414 -15.75 -13.87 14.77
CA LYS A 414 -17.16 -13.63 14.46
C LYS A 414 -17.40 -12.75 13.23
N ILE A 415 -16.35 -12.43 12.47
CA ILE A 415 -16.46 -11.64 11.24
C ILE A 415 -17.39 -12.37 10.27
N THR A 416 -18.38 -11.66 9.75
CA THR A 416 -19.33 -12.17 8.78
C THR A 416 -18.76 -12.09 7.37
N PRO A 417 -18.95 -13.09 6.48
CA PRO A 417 -18.63 -12.99 5.07
C PRO A 417 -19.30 -11.79 4.41
N ILE A 418 -18.65 -11.19 3.40
CA ILE A 418 -19.09 -9.93 2.77
C ILE A 418 -20.51 -10.03 2.20
N ASP A 419 -20.84 -11.14 1.58
CA ASP A 419 -22.14 -11.43 0.96
C ASP A 419 -23.30 -11.59 1.95
N GLN A 420 -23.00 -11.73 3.24
CA GLN A 420 -23.97 -11.94 4.31
C GLN A 420 -23.96 -10.79 5.34
N ALA A 421 -23.08 -9.81 5.16
CA ALA A 421 -22.91 -8.71 6.09
C ALA A 421 -23.93 -7.58 5.85
N ASP A 422 -24.37 -6.95 6.94
CA ASP A 422 -25.20 -5.74 6.88
C ASP A 422 -24.41 -4.54 6.34
N TYR A 423 -23.11 -4.51 6.61
CA TYR A 423 -22.15 -3.54 6.09
C TYR A 423 -20.71 -4.02 6.28
N ILE A 424 -19.80 -3.32 5.60
CA ILE A 424 -18.37 -3.60 5.58
C ILE A 424 -17.62 -2.51 6.37
N ILE A 425 -16.68 -2.91 7.21
CA ILE A 425 -15.67 -2.00 7.78
C ILE A 425 -14.36 -2.26 7.06
N SER A 426 -13.69 -1.20 6.61
CA SER A 426 -12.40 -1.30 5.94
C SER A 426 -11.49 -0.15 6.33
N THR A 427 -10.17 -0.37 6.30
CA THR A 427 -9.26 0.77 6.32
C THR A 427 -9.17 1.37 4.91
N ALA A 428 -8.92 2.67 4.80
CA ALA A 428 -8.74 3.35 3.51
C ALA A 428 -7.67 2.67 2.63
N HIS A 429 -6.59 2.14 3.24
CA HIS A 429 -5.57 1.37 2.54
C HIS A 429 -6.10 0.09 1.90
N LYS A 430 -6.95 -0.65 2.59
CA LYS A 430 -7.55 -1.89 2.08
C LYS A 430 -8.72 -1.62 1.13
N ALA A 431 -9.34 -0.45 1.22
CA ALA A 431 -10.39 0.00 0.33
C ALA A 431 -9.88 0.41 -1.07
N LYS A 432 -8.56 0.58 -1.24
CA LYS A 432 -7.98 0.89 -2.56
C LYS A 432 -8.31 -0.21 -3.56
N GLY A 433 -8.81 0.18 -4.74
CA GLY A 433 -9.28 -0.75 -5.78
C GLY A 433 -10.74 -1.22 -5.62
N LEU A 434 -11.35 -0.99 -4.45
CA LEU A 434 -12.75 -1.32 -4.18
C LEU A 434 -13.66 -0.09 -4.33
N GLU A 435 -14.98 -0.31 -4.37
CA GLU A 435 -15.97 0.75 -4.45
C GLU A 435 -17.32 0.28 -3.91
N TRP A 436 -18.10 1.19 -3.36
CA TRP A 436 -19.41 0.94 -2.78
C TRP A 436 -20.39 2.07 -3.14
N ASP A 437 -21.67 1.77 -3.13
CA ASP A 437 -22.68 2.80 -3.42
C ASP A 437 -22.69 3.86 -2.32
N ARG A 438 -22.58 3.46 -1.04
CA ARG A 438 -22.66 4.35 0.12
C ARG A 438 -21.46 4.16 1.03
N VAL A 439 -20.68 5.21 1.18
CA VAL A 439 -19.46 5.22 2.01
C VAL A 439 -19.60 6.22 3.13
N HIS A 440 -19.20 5.81 4.34
CA HIS A 440 -19.04 6.66 5.50
C HIS A 440 -17.56 6.79 5.86
N ILE A 441 -17.07 8.03 6.02
CA ILE A 441 -15.70 8.31 6.46
C ILE A 441 -15.69 8.48 7.96
N GLU A 442 -14.81 7.76 8.65
CA GLU A 442 -14.73 7.75 10.11
C GLU A 442 -13.84 8.89 10.64
N ASP A 443 -13.76 9.01 12.00
CA ASP A 443 -13.18 10.14 12.71
C ASP A 443 -11.68 10.02 13.02
N ASP A 444 -11.04 8.89 12.68
CA ASP A 444 -9.68 8.57 13.08
C ASP A 444 -8.58 9.05 12.12
N TYR A 445 -8.93 9.91 11.14
CA TYR A 445 -7.95 10.52 10.24
C TYR A 445 -7.14 11.61 10.96
N GLN A 446 -5.86 11.74 10.60
CA GLN A 446 -4.90 12.55 11.33
C GLN A 446 -4.81 13.98 10.78
N PHE A 447 -5.55 14.89 11.39
CA PHE A 447 -5.43 16.33 11.14
C PHE A 447 -5.67 17.10 12.45
N LYS A 448 -5.09 18.30 12.54
CA LYS A 448 -5.25 19.19 13.72
C LYS A 448 -5.59 20.58 13.26
N LEU A 449 -6.56 21.20 13.92
CA LEU A 449 -6.84 22.62 13.75
C LEU A 449 -5.85 23.42 14.60
N ASN A 450 -5.04 24.28 13.97
CA ASN A 450 -4.14 25.21 14.62
C ASN A 450 -4.62 26.63 14.31
N ASP A 451 -5.05 27.37 15.33
CA ASP A 451 -5.59 28.73 15.22
C ASP A 451 -6.69 28.86 14.15
N LYS A 452 -6.31 29.10 12.89
CA LYS A 452 -7.23 29.28 11.75
C LYS A 452 -7.00 28.32 10.58
N ASP A 453 -6.04 27.40 10.71
CA ASP A 453 -5.66 26.51 9.62
C ASP A 453 -5.56 25.05 10.08
N TYR A 454 -5.76 24.10 9.15
CA TYR A 454 -5.59 22.68 9.42
C TYR A 454 -4.19 22.21 9.06
N LYS A 455 -3.49 21.62 10.05
CA LYS A 455 -2.26 20.89 9.80
C LYS A 455 -2.59 19.46 9.44
N ILE A 456 -2.38 19.11 8.18
CA ILE A 456 -2.58 17.77 7.61
C ILE A 456 -1.41 17.44 6.67
N SER A 457 -0.93 16.21 6.70
CA SER A 457 0.15 15.78 5.80
C SER A 457 -0.37 15.44 4.41
N ASP A 458 0.50 15.53 3.40
CA ASP A 458 0.18 15.08 2.03
C ASP A 458 -0.23 13.60 1.98
N GLU A 459 0.37 12.76 2.83
CA GLU A 459 0.02 11.34 2.93
C GLU A 459 -1.42 11.16 3.42
N GLU A 460 -1.82 11.90 4.43
CA GLU A 460 -3.18 11.86 4.97
C GLU A 460 -4.21 12.43 3.98
N LEU A 461 -3.87 13.50 3.25
CA LEU A 461 -4.70 14.03 2.17
C LEU A 461 -4.92 13.00 1.05
N ARG A 462 -3.87 12.28 0.64
CA ARG A 462 -4.00 11.19 -0.34
C ARG A 462 -4.87 10.06 0.19
N LEU A 463 -4.74 9.72 1.46
CA LEU A 463 -5.55 8.67 2.07
C LEU A 463 -7.03 9.06 2.11
N LEU A 464 -7.35 10.32 2.47
CA LEU A 464 -8.71 10.86 2.39
C LEU A 464 -9.24 10.91 0.94
N TYR A 465 -8.39 11.30 -0.03
CA TYR A 465 -8.76 11.26 -1.44
C TYR A 465 -9.13 9.85 -1.90
N VAL A 466 -8.32 8.85 -1.54
CA VAL A 466 -8.65 7.45 -1.81
C VAL A 466 -9.97 7.08 -1.16
N ALA A 467 -10.16 7.37 0.13
CA ALA A 467 -11.38 7.01 0.87
C ALA A 467 -12.64 7.66 0.28
N CYS A 468 -12.63 8.97 0.05
CA CYS A 468 -13.77 9.71 -0.49
C CYS A 468 -14.15 9.24 -1.91
N THR A 469 -13.18 8.88 -2.73
CA THR A 469 -13.40 8.39 -4.10
C THR A 469 -13.83 6.92 -4.20
N ARG A 470 -14.07 6.25 -3.06
CA ARG A 470 -14.65 4.89 -3.05
C ARG A 470 -16.17 4.90 -3.17
N ALA A 471 -16.82 6.02 -2.87
CA ALA A 471 -18.26 6.17 -2.99
C ALA A 471 -18.71 6.34 -4.45
N LYS A 472 -19.83 5.72 -4.81
CA LYS A 472 -20.50 5.92 -6.11
C LYS A 472 -21.72 6.83 -6.01
N VAL A 473 -22.61 6.57 -5.05
CA VAL A 473 -23.91 7.23 -4.93
C VAL A 473 -23.95 8.19 -3.75
N SER A 474 -23.41 7.83 -2.59
CA SER A 474 -23.47 8.68 -1.41
C SER A 474 -22.18 8.61 -0.59
N LEU A 475 -21.62 9.78 -0.33
CA LEU A 475 -20.44 9.95 0.53
C LEU A 475 -20.84 10.73 1.78
N ASN A 476 -20.71 10.10 2.96
CA ASN A 476 -20.92 10.78 4.23
C ASN A 476 -19.58 11.22 4.82
N ILE A 477 -19.42 12.54 4.97
CA ILE A 477 -18.21 13.22 5.46
C ILE A 477 -18.40 13.83 6.86
N HIS A 478 -19.35 13.33 7.66
CA HIS A 478 -19.72 13.95 8.93
C HIS A 478 -18.50 14.25 9.81
N HIS A 479 -17.64 13.28 10.02
CA HIS A 479 -16.50 13.40 10.91
C HIS A 479 -15.34 14.26 10.36
N ILE A 480 -15.33 14.53 9.06
CA ILE A 480 -14.33 15.38 8.39
C ILE A 480 -14.96 16.63 7.76
N TYR A 481 -16.21 16.96 8.13
CA TYR A 481 -16.99 18.03 7.49
C TYR A 481 -16.28 19.37 7.56
N ASP A 482 -15.81 19.78 8.75
CA ASP A 482 -15.18 21.09 8.95
C ASP A 482 -13.84 21.19 8.18
N LEU A 483 -13.04 20.13 8.18
CA LEU A 483 -11.85 20.03 7.33
C LEU A 483 -12.22 20.23 5.85
N MET A 484 -13.24 19.53 5.36
CA MET A 484 -13.64 19.62 3.96
C MET A 484 -14.17 21.01 3.60
N GLN A 485 -14.91 21.69 4.50
CA GLN A 485 -15.34 23.07 4.28
C GLN A 485 -14.15 24.04 4.23
N HIS A 486 -13.14 23.83 5.08
CA HIS A 486 -11.93 24.63 5.07
C HIS A 486 -11.15 24.47 3.75
N LEU A 487 -10.91 23.23 3.31
CA LEU A 487 -10.21 22.93 2.06
C LEU A 487 -10.96 23.50 0.83
N LYS A 488 -12.28 23.44 0.82
CA LYS A 488 -13.11 24.05 -0.26
C LYS A 488 -12.91 25.55 -0.38
N ARG A 489 -12.77 26.28 0.74
CA ARG A 489 -12.53 27.73 0.74
C ARG A 489 -11.15 28.08 0.17
N GLN A 490 -10.18 27.22 0.32
CA GLN A 490 -8.81 27.41 -0.16
C GLN A 490 -8.56 26.82 -1.56
N MET A 491 -9.56 26.13 -2.12
CA MET A 491 -9.44 25.44 -3.41
C MET A 491 -9.12 26.45 -4.55
N PRO A 492 -8.14 26.14 -5.42
CA PRO A 492 -7.84 26.93 -6.61
C PRO A 492 -9.07 27.15 -7.49
N LYS A 493 -9.21 28.34 -8.06
CA LYS A 493 -10.36 28.67 -8.94
C LYS A 493 -10.52 27.71 -10.12
N SER A 494 -9.41 27.20 -10.68
CA SER A 494 -9.42 26.21 -11.76
C SER A 494 -10.15 24.91 -11.38
N LEU A 495 -10.03 24.48 -10.12
CA LEU A 495 -10.71 23.29 -9.59
C LEU A 495 -12.16 23.59 -9.18
N ALA A 496 -12.44 24.81 -8.72
CA ALA A 496 -13.77 25.21 -8.27
C ALA A 496 -14.75 25.42 -9.43
N GLN A 497 -14.29 25.98 -10.54
CA GLN A 497 -15.12 26.33 -11.71
C GLN A 497 -15.46 25.13 -12.61
N ALA A 498 -14.76 24.04 -12.49
CA ALA A 498 -14.99 22.85 -13.32
C ALA A 498 -16.29 22.09 -12.98
N VAL A 499 -17.02 22.52 -11.95
CA VAL A 499 -18.23 21.85 -11.42
C VAL A 499 -19.43 22.81 -11.43
N SER A 500 -19.28 24.01 -11.97
CA SER A 500 -20.36 24.94 -12.24
C SER A 500 -20.73 24.92 -13.73
#